data_e0f133a125fa8431a6b622def15c8b49
#
_entry.id   e0f133a125fa8431a6b622def15c8b49
#
_cell.length_a   1.000
_cell.length_b   1.000
_cell.length_c   1.000
_cell.angle_alpha   90.00
_cell.angle_beta   90.00
_cell.angle_gamma   90.00
#
_symmetry.space_group_name_H-M   'P 1'
#
loop_
_entity.id
_entity.type
_entity.pdbx_description
1 polymer ?
#
loop_
_entity_poly.entity_id
_entity_poly.type
_entity_poly.pdbx_seq_one_letter_code
_entity_poly.pdbx_strand_id
1 'polypeptide(L)'
;MTEEPYGDQWFQHMTANISQILEQTLAILPNTKIYLMAFYPANLHLPWQTPASIQWMKLRTPENLDRCNQALEEIAKNYGCHFINCNADLVDDRKEQKAEHTYDGVHLYANAYLKVFEVLEPYLLH
;
A
#
# COMPACT_ATOMS: atom_id res chain seq x y z
N MET A 1 26.78 1.88 -2.25
CA MET A 1 25.77 2.37 -3.20
C MET A 1 24.39 2.25 -2.59
N THR A 2 23.66 3.36 -2.52
CA THR A 2 22.26 3.33 -2.08
C THR A 2 21.38 2.90 -3.24
N GLU A 3 20.40 2.04 -2.94
CA GLU A 3 19.43 1.63 -3.93
C GLU A 3 18.59 2.82 -4.39
N GLU A 4 18.30 2.88 -5.68
CA GLU A 4 17.36 3.84 -6.20
C GLU A 4 15.95 3.44 -5.76
N PRO A 5 15.23 4.32 -5.03
CA PRO A 5 13.87 4.00 -4.59
C PRO A 5 12.96 3.65 -5.78
N TYR A 6 12.20 2.58 -5.63
CA TYR A 6 11.33 2.00 -6.66
C TYR A 6 12.08 1.52 -7.92
N GLY A 7 13.42 1.48 -7.89
CA GLY A 7 14.21 0.79 -8.92
C GLY A 7 14.11 -0.73 -8.76
N ASP A 8 14.66 -1.47 -9.74
CA ASP A 8 14.52 -2.93 -9.77
C ASP A 8 15.16 -3.60 -8.57
N GLN A 9 16.32 -3.14 -8.12
CA GLN A 9 17.00 -3.71 -6.96
C GLN A 9 16.21 -3.46 -5.68
N TRP A 10 15.71 -2.23 -5.50
CA TRP A 10 14.86 -1.88 -4.37
C TRP A 10 13.60 -2.75 -4.35
N PHE A 11 12.97 -2.92 -5.51
CA PHE A 11 11.76 -3.72 -5.65
C PHE A 11 12.03 -5.19 -5.27
N GLN A 12 13.14 -5.75 -5.74
CA GLN A 12 13.53 -7.13 -5.39
C GLN A 12 13.77 -7.28 -3.89
N HIS A 13 14.41 -6.31 -3.25
CA HIS A 13 14.62 -6.33 -1.79
C HIS A 13 13.31 -6.21 -1.02
N MET A 14 12.41 -5.34 -1.46
CA MET A 14 11.09 -5.20 -0.84
C MET A 14 10.32 -6.53 -0.87
N THR A 15 10.24 -7.16 -2.03
CA THR A 15 9.51 -8.43 -2.17
C THR A 15 10.16 -9.55 -1.38
N ALA A 16 11.50 -9.63 -1.38
CA ALA A 16 12.23 -10.61 -0.60
C ALA A 16 12.02 -10.42 0.91
N ASN A 17 12.04 -9.17 1.38
CA ASN A 17 11.85 -8.87 2.80
C ASN A 17 10.43 -9.23 3.27
N ILE A 18 9.41 -8.89 2.50
CA ILE A 18 8.03 -9.23 2.82
C ILE A 18 7.84 -10.74 2.83
N SER A 19 8.38 -11.45 1.83
CA SER A 19 8.31 -12.91 1.78
C SER A 19 8.99 -13.54 2.99
N GLN A 20 10.14 -13.03 3.40
CA GLN A 20 10.85 -13.52 4.58
C GLN A 20 10.06 -13.30 5.86
N ILE A 21 9.41 -12.15 6.02
CA ILE A 21 8.54 -11.87 7.17
C ILE A 21 7.41 -12.90 7.25
N LEU A 22 6.74 -13.17 6.12
CA LEU A 22 5.66 -14.15 6.07
C LEU A 22 6.17 -15.56 6.37
N GLU A 23 7.28 -15.93 5.78
CA GLU A 23 7.89 -17.25 5.98
C GLU A 23 8.23 -17.48 7.45
N GLN A 24 8.89 -16.51 8.10
CA GLN A 24 9.25 -16.61 9.50
C GLN A 24 8.03 -16.61 10.42
N THR A 25 7.04 -15.78 10.12
CA THR A 25 5.80 -15.72 10.91
C THR A 25 5.06 -17.05 10.85
N LEU A 26 4.90 -17.62 9.66
CA LEU A 26 4.19 -18.89 9.48
C LEU A 26 4.97 -20.08 10.04
N ALA A 27 6.31 -19.99 10.10
CA ALA A 27 7.12 -21.03 10.74
C ALA A 27 6.87 -21.09 12.25
N ILE A 28 6.63 -19.94 12.89
CA ILE A 28 6.38 -19.85 14.33
C ILE A 28 4.89 -20.04 14.64
N LEU A 29 4.01 -19.46 13.82
CA LEU A 29 2.57 -19.43 14.01
C LEU A 29 1.87 -19.98 12.75
N PRO A 30 1.92 -21.30 12.50
CA PRO A 30 1.48 -21.87 11.23
C PRO A 30 -0.02 -21.74 10.95
N ASN A 31 -0.83 -21.51 11.96
CA ASN A 31 -2.29 -21.39 11.82
C ASN A 31 -2.77 -19.95 11.87
N THR A 32 -1.86 -18.98 11.88
CA THR A 32 -2.22 -17.56 11.89
C THR A 32 -2.76 -17.13 10.54
N LYS A 33 -3.87 -16.41 10.56
CA LYS A 33 -4.38 -15.73 9.35
C LYS A 33 -3.63 -14.42 9.18
N ILE A 34 -3.03 -14.25 8.01
CA ILE A 34 -2.27 -13.05 7.67
C ILE A 34 -2.99 -12.32 6.54
N TYR A 35 -3.18 -11.02 6.73
CA TYR A 35 -3.79 -10.14 5.75
C TYR A 35 -2.75 -9.14 5.28
N LEU A 36 -2.46 -9.13 3.98
CA LEU A 36 -1.62 -8.11 3.36
C LEU A 36 -2.53 -7.06 2.73
N MET A 37 -2.37 -5.82 3.17
CA MET A 37 -3.12 -4.71 2.60
C MET A 37 -2.32 -4.06 1.48
N ALA A 38 -3.00 -3.69 0.41
CA ALA A 38 -2.40 -2.90 -0.66
C ALA A 38 -1.88 -1.56 -0.11
N PHE A 39 -0.76 -1.10 -0.64
CA PHE A 39 -0.31 0.28 -0.41
C PHE A 39 -1.39 1.24 -0.92
N TYR A 40 -1.79 2.20 -0.09
CA TYR A 40 -2.79 3.18 -0.48
C TYR A 40 -2.18 4.29 -1.36
N PRO A 41 -2.99 4.93 -2.20
CA PRO A 41 -2.50 5.93 -3.14
C PRO A 41 -2.02 7.20 -2.44
N ALA A 42 -1.07 7.90 -3.07
CA ALA A 42 -0.69 9.25 -2.69
C ALA A 42 -1.38 10.25 -3.63
N ASN A 43 -1.33 11.54 -3.26
CA ASN A 43 -1.75 12.62 -4.15
C ASN A 43 -0.60 13.64 -4.24
N LEU A 44 -0.10 13.86 -5.46
CA LEU A 44 1.00 14.76 -5.75
C LEU A 44 0.54 16.07 -6.39
N HIS A 45 -0.76 16.31 -6.47
CA HIS A 45 -1.36 17.41 -7.22
C HIS A 45 -2.32 18.27 -6.39
N LEU A 46 -2.22 18.23 -5.05
CA LEU A 46 -3.05 19.09 -4.21
C LEU A 46 -2.57 20.55 -4.33
N PRO A 47 -3.52 21.52 -4.48
CA PRO A 47 -3.16 22.92 -4.68
C PRO A 47 -2.32 23.54 -3.56
N TRP A 48 -2.44 23.00 -2.34
CA TRP A 48 -1.77 23.55 -1.16
C TRP A 48 -0.50 22.80 -0.77
N GLN A 49 -0.06 21.82 -1.57
CA GLN A 49 1.17 21.09 -1.29
C GLN A 49 2.40 21.98 -1.46
N THR A 50 3.37 21.81 -0.56
CA THR A 50 4.66 22.49 -0.69
C THR A 50 5.57 21.72 -1.65
N PRO A 51 6.54 22.40 -2.31
CA PRO A 51 7.54 21.72 -3.14
C PRO A 51 8.33 20.65 -2.37
N ALA A 52 8.61 20.88 -1.10
CA ALA A 52 9.30 19.91 -0.24
C ALA A 52 8.47 18.63 -0.04
N SER A 53 7.17 18.79 0.18
CA SER A 53 6.25 17.67 0.34
C SER A 53 6.17 16.84 -0.94
N ILE A 54 6.03 17.48 -2.09
CA ILE A 54 5.98 16.81 -3.39
C ILE A 54 7.30 16.07 -3.65
N GLN A 55 8.43 16.72 -3.37
CA GLN A 55 9.75 16.10 -3.57
C GLN A 55 9.91 14.83 -2.75
N TRP A 56 9.37 14.82 -1.54
CA TRP A 56 9.46 13.69 -0.63
C TRP A 56 8.66 12.47 -1.13
N MET A 57 7.55 12.73 -1.83
CA MET A 57 6.61 11.70 -2.28
C MET A 57 6.66 11.42 -3.78
N LYS A 58 7.52 12.10 -4.52
CA LYS A 58 7.48 12.12 -6.00
C LYS A 58 7.52 10.74 -6.66
N LEU A 59 8.04 9.73 -5.96
CA LEU A 59 8.13 8.37 -6.49
C LEU A 59 6.92 7.49 -6.12
N ARG A 60 6.00 8.01 -5.32
CA ARG A 60 4.76 7.29 -4.99
C ARG A 60 3.70 7.51 -6.08
N THR A 61 4.07 7.23 -7.30
CA THR A 61 3.19 7.35 -8.46
C THR A 61 2.21 6.18 -8.52
N PRO A 62 1.05 6.33 -9.19
CA PRO A 62 0.15 5.21 -9.40
C PRO A 62 0.84 3.98 -10.00
N GLU A 63 1.74 4.18 -10.97
CA GLU A 63 2.46 3.10 -11.65
C GLU A 63 3.36 2.32 -10.67
N ASN A 64 4.12 3.04 -9.85
CA ASN A 64 4.99 2.41 -8.86
C ASN A 64 4.20 1.66 -7.80
N LEU A 65 3.09 2.25 -7.32
CA LEU A 65 2.24 1.60 -6.32
C LEU A 65 1.51 0.40 -6.89
N ASP A 66 1.05 0.46 -8.14
CA ASP A 66 0.43 -0.69 -8.81
C ASP A 66 1.40 -1.85 -8.91
N ARG A 67 2.66 -1.58 -9.28
CA ARG A 67 3.70 -2.61 -9.33
C ARG A 67 3.92 -3.26 -7.97
N CYS A 68 4.00 -2.46 -6.91
CA CYS A 68 4.15 -2.96 -5.55
C CYS A 68 2.93 -3.80 -5.13
N ASN A 69 1.73 -3.33 -5.43
CA ASN A 69 0.50 -4.01 -5.04
C ASN A 69 0.30 -5.33 -5.79
N GLN A 70 0.66 -5.40 -7.05
CA GLN A 70 0.67 -6.66 -7.81
C GLN A 70 1.63 -7.66 -7.18
N ALA A 71 2.80 -7.21 -6.76
CA ALA A 71 3.77 -8.06 -6.08
C ALA A 71 3.25 -8.56 -4.73
N LEU A 72 2.60 -7.70 -3.94
CA LEU A 72 1.98 -8.10 -2.67
C LEU A 72 0.90 -9.16 -2.86
N GLU A 73 0.06 -8.99 -3.88
CA GLU A 73 -0.99 -9.95 -4.20
C GLU A 73 -0.39 -11.32 -4.54
N GLU A 74 0.66 -11.35 -5.36
CA GLU A 74 1.35 -12.58 -5.73
C GLU A 74 2.02 -13.23 -4.53
N ILE A 75 2.68 -12.46 -3.67
CA ILE A 75 3.29 -12.96 -2.44
C ILE A 75 2.23 -13.56 -1.52
N ALA A 76 1.12 -12.87 -1.32
CA ALA A 76 0.03 -13.37 -0.49
C ALA A 76 -0.46 -14.73 -0.99
N LYS A 77 -0.66 -14.85 -2.30
CA LYS A 77 -1.08 -16.10 -2.95
C LYS A 77 -0.07 -17.23 -2.70
N ASN A 78 1.22 -16.94 -2.84
CA ASN A 78 2.27 -17.93 -2.67
C ASN A 78 2.37 -18.48 -1.24
N TYR A 79 2.02 -17.67 -0.25
CA TYR A 79 2.08 -18.05 1.17
C TYR A 79 0.71 -18.40 1.78
N GLY A 80 -0.34 -18.44 0.97
CA GLY A 80 -1.68 -18.72 1.48
C GLY A 80 -2.25 -17.62 2.37
N CYS A 81 -1.80 -16.38 2.19
CA CYS A 81 -2.27 -15.22 2.91
C CYS A 81 -3.38 -14.53 2.12
N HIS A 82 -4.13 -13.65 2.81
CA HIS A 82 -5.17 -12.85 2.15
C HIS A 82 -4.59 -11.51 1.71
N PHE A 83 -4.83 -11.13 0.46
CA PHE A 83 -4.53 -9.79 -0.03
C PHE A 83 -5.81 -8.97 -0.02
N ILE A 84 -5.76 -7.77 0.59
CA ILE A 84 -6.92 -6.89 0.68
C ILE A 84 -6.57 -5.56 0.03
N ASN A 85 -7.32 -5.18 -0.99
CA ASN A 85 -7.19 -3.88 -1.64
C ASN A 85 -8.31 -2.96 -1.15
N CYS A 86 -7.96 -1.99 -0.30
CA CYS A 86 -8.90 -1.01 0.24
C CYS A 86 -8.95 0.28 -0.60
N ASN A 87 -8.36 0.29 -1.79
CA ASN A 87 -8.11 1.54 -2.53
C ASN A 87 -9.25 1.99 -3.44
N ALA A 88 -10.23 1.14 -3.74
CA ALA A 88 -11.26 1.43 -4.74
C ALA A 88 -11.97 2.77 -4.50
N ASP A 89 -12.34 3.05 -3.25
CA ASP A 89 -13.05 4.28 -2.89
C ASP A 89 -12.11 5.42 -2.48
N LEU A 90 -10.80 5.19 -2.52
CA LEU A 90 -9.79 6.18 -2.09
C LEU A 90 -9.18 6.95 -3.25
N VAL A 91 -9.43 6.52 -4.49
CA VAL A 91 -8.76 7.08 -5.66
C VAL A 91 -9.68 7.97 -6.49
N ASP A 92 -9.08 9.00 -7.10
CA ASP A 92 -9.71 9.87 -8.08
C ASP A 92 -9.51 9.30 -9.51
N ASP A 93 -9.87 10.10 -10.52
CA ASP A 93 -9.76 9.70 -11.93
C ASP A 93 -8.30 9.50 -12.38
N ARG A 94 -7.34 10.06 -11.65
CA ARG A 94 -5.90 9.90 -11.93
C ARG A 94 -5.28 8.75 -11.16
N LYS A 95 -6.08 7.96 -10.43
CA LYS A 95 -5.62 6.91 -9.52
C LYS A 95 -4.78 7.45 -8.37
N GLU A 96 -4.95 8.72 -8.04
CA GLU A 96 -4.35 9.35 -6.87
C GLU A 96 -5.36 9.43 -5.74
N GLN A 97 -4.86 9.57 -4.50
CA GLN A 97 -5.74 9.73 -3.34
C GLN A 97 -6.65 10.95 -3.51
N LYS A 98 -7.93 10.80 -3.21
CA LYS A 98 -8.89 11.90 -3.32
C LYS A 98 -8.48 13.05 -2.41
N ALA A 99 -8.61 14.29 -2.91
CA ALA A 99 -8.24 15.49 -2.16
C ALA A 99 -8.99 15.64 -0.85
N GLU A 100 -10.22 15.17 -0.79
CA GLU A 100 -11.08 15.19 0.40
C GLU A 100 -10.66 14.20 1.49
N HIS A 101 -9.76 13.27 1.15
CA HIS A 101 -9.29 12.22 2.06
C HIS A 101 -7.96 12.54 2.73
N THR A 102 -7.29 13.61 2.32
CA THR A 102 -5.94 13.89 2.80
C THR A 102 -5.64 15.38 2.82
N TYR A 103 -4.79 15.80 3.75
CA TYR A 103 -4.26 17.16 3.77
C TYR A 103 -2.92 17.25 3.03
N ASP A 104 -2.03 16.30 3.28
CA ASP A 104 -0.65 16.35 2.79
C ASP A 104 -0.38 15.48 1.55
N GLY A 105 -1.35 14.67 1.14
CA GLY A 105 -1.22 13.75 0.02
C GLY A 105 -0.81 12.34 0.40
N VAL A 106 -0.56 12.07 1.68
CA VAL A 106 -0.16 10.75 2.19
C VAL A 106 -1.06 10.30 3.33
N HIS A 107 -1.20 11.10 4.38
CA HIS A 107 -1.98 10.73 5.56
C HIS A 107 -3.48 10.85 5.29
N LEU A 108 -4.24 9.89 5.79
CA LEU A 108 -5.68 9.81 5.58
C LEU A 108 -6.43 10.57 6.67
N TYR A 109 -7.49 11.28 6.28
CA TYR A 109 -8.48 11.78 7.23
C TYR A 109 -9.41 10.65 7.71
N ALA A 110 -10.18 10.94 8.76
CA ALA A 110 -11.13 9.98 9.34
C ALA A 110 -12.13 9.43 8.31
N ASN A 111 -12.62 10.28 7.39
CA ASN A 111 -13.56 9.84 6.34
C ASN A 111 -12.96 8.77 5.42
N ALA A 112 -11.66 8.85 5.14
CA ALA A 112 -10.97 7.83 4.36
C ALA A 112 -10.76 6.53 5.16
N TYR A 113 -10.42 6.64 6.44
CA TYR A 113 -10.32 5.46 7.32
C TYR A 113 -11.64 4.71 7.43
N LEU A 114 -12.78 5.41 7.40
CA LEU A 114 -14.08 4.74 7.36
C LEU A 114 -14.25 3.88 6.10
N LYS A 115 -13.77 4.37 4.96
CA LYS A 115 -13.77 3.59 3.71
C LYS A 115 -12.89 2.36 3.79
N VAL A 116 -11.72 2.50 4.38
CA VAL A 116 -10.82 1.36 4.63
C VAL A 116 -11.50 0.34 5.54
N PHE A 117 -12.11 0.79 6.61
CA PHE A 117 -12.82 -0.08 7.56
C PHE A 117 -13.96 -0.84 6.90
N GLU A 118 -14.76 -0.20 6.04
CA GLU A 118 -15.84 -0.85 5.31
C GLU A 118 -15.35 -2.06 4.49
N VAL A 119 -14.16 -1.96 3.92
CA VAL A 119 -13.56 -3.08 3.18
C VAL A 119 -13.02 -4.16 4.11
N LEU A 120 -12.40 -3.76 5.23
CA LEU A 120 -11.76 -4.68 6.17
C LEU A 120 -12.76 -5.45 7.04
N GLU A 121 -13.87 -4.83 7.40
CA GLU A 121 -14.82 -5.38 8.37
C GLU A 121 -15.22 -6.84 8.10
N PRO A 122 -15.58 -7.22 6.86
CA PRO A 122 -15.95 -8.61 6.57
C PRO A 122 -14.85 -9.63 6.86
N TYR A 123 -13.59 -9.22 6.78
CA TYR A 123 -12.46 -10.11 7.06
C TYR A 123 -12.19 -10.22 8.56
N LEU A 124 -12.45 -9.16 9.32
CA LEU A 124 -12.14 -9.09 10.75
C LEU A 124 -13.19 -9.79 11.63
N LEU A 125 -14.42 -9.89 11.16
CA LEU A 125 -15.55 -10.46 11.92
C LEU A 125 -15.76 -11.96 11.65
N HIS A 126 -14.93 -12.53 10.82
CA HIS A 126 -15.00 -13.95 10.44
C HIS A 126 -13.63 -14.62 10.59
#